data_eee1bdf2ac14b1a5745182538d347008
#
_entry.id   eee1bdf2ac14b1a5745182538d347008
#
_cell.length_a   1.000
_cell.length_b   1.000
_cell.length_c   1.000
_cell.angle_alpha   90.00
_cell.angle_beta   90.00
_cell.angle_gamma   90.00
#
_symmetry.space_group_name_H-M   'P 1'
#
loop_
_entity.id
_entity.type
_entity.pdbx_description
1 polymer ?
#
loop_
_entity_poly.entity_id
_entity_poly.type
_entity_poly.pdbx_seq_one_letter_code
_entity_poly.pdbx_strand_id
1 'polypeptide(L)' 'MYEGEWDEEGFRDGEGVLEYADGALYEGYFRRGKCHGKGRLISAAGDVYTGDWSEGKVHGKGHYTVRGGPVYEG' A
#
# COMPACT_ATOMS: atom_id res chain seq x y z
N MET A 1 9.88 8.00 2.57
CA MET A 1 9.20 9.28 2.87
C MET A 1 7.70 9.07 2.88
N TYR A 2 7.02 9.66 3.84
CA TYR A 2 5.58 9.51 3.99
C TYR A 2 4.89 10.87 3.88
N GLU A 3 3.81 10.92 3.12
CA GLU A 3 2.92 12.08 3.05
C GLU A 3 1.50 11.62 3.31
N GLY A 4 0.85 12.19 4.31
CA GLY A 4 -0.51 11.83 4.65
C GLY A 4 -0.88 12.22 6.06
N GLU A 5 -1.90 11.54 6.56
CA GLU A 5 -2.46 11.83 7.87
C GLU A 5 -1.71 11.11 8.98
N TRP A 6 -1.73 11.70 10.16
CA TRP A 6 -1.08 11.18 11.36
C TRP A 6 -2.08 11.16 12.51
N ASP A 7 -1.93 10.20 13.41
CA ASP A 7 -2.74 10.20 14.62
C ASP A 7 -2.09 11.05 15.73
N GLU A 8 -2.73 11.10 16.88
CA GLU A 8 -2.26 11.91 18.01
C GLU A 8 -0.95 11.40 18.61
N GLU A 9 -0.62 10.13 18.38
CA GLU A 9 0.59 9.52 18.90
C GLU A 9 1.76 9.60 17.90
N GLY A 10 1.52 10.16 16.72
CA GLY A 10 2.55 10.31 15.70
C GLY A 10 2.69 9.13 14.75
N PHE A 11 1.72 8.22 14.76
CA PHE A 11 1.69 7.12 13.79
C PHE A 11 0.97 7.54 12.52
N ARG A 12 1.37 6.96 11.40
CA ARG A 12 0.63 7.13 10.15
C ARG A 12 -0.77 6.56 10.35
N ASP A 13 -1.78 7.35 10.01
CA ASP A 13 -3.17 6.97 10.22
C ASP A 13 -4.04 7.70 9.19
N GLY A 14 -5.00 6.99 8.58
CA GLY A 14 -5.82 7.55 7.53
C GLY A 14 -5.18 7.40 6.16
N GLU A 15 -5.51 8.28 5.23
CA GLU A 15 -4.96 8.21 3.88
C GLU A 15 -3.55 8.79 3.80
N GLY A 16 -2.71 8.12 3.04
CA GLY A 16 -1.37 8.61 2.83
C GLY A 16 -0.63 7.86 1.74
N VAL A 17 0.57 8.36 1.44
CA VAL A 17 1.48 7.77 0.46
C VAL A 17 2.82 7.56 1.14
N LEU A 18 3.33 6.33 1.05
CA LEU A 18 4.63 5.98 1.61
C LEU A 18 5.57 5.55 0.50
N GLU A 19 6.71 6.21 0.39
CA GLU A 19 7.75 5.84 -0.55
C GLU A 19 8.83 5.06 0.19
N TYR A 20 9.13 3.87 -0.32
CA TYR A 20 10.17 3.00 0.26
C TYR A 20 11.55 3.30 -0.33
N ALA A 21 12.57 2.91 0.38
CA ALA A 21 13.95 3.19 -0.02
C ALA A 21 14.34 2.53 -1.35
N ASP A 22 13.69 1.43 -1.73
CA ASP A 22 13.97 0.72 -2.99
C ASP A 22 13.23 1.30 -4.19
N GLY A 23 12.43 2.35 -3.98
CA GLY A 23 11.64 2.96 -5.05
C GLY A 23 10.20 2.48 -5.12
N ALA A 24 9.80 1.55 -4.28
CA ALA A 24 8.41 1.12 -4.20
C ALA A 24 7.55 2.21 -3.55
N LEU A 25 6.25 2.18 -3.83
CA LEU A 25 5.32 3.19 -3.34
C LEU A 25 4.04 2.52 -2.87
N TYR A 26 3.54 2.91 -1.71
CA TYR A 26 2.24 2.49 -1.24
C TYR A 26 1.31 3.70 -1.15
N GLU A 27 0.14 3.61 -1.74
CA GLU A 27 -0.90 4.63 -1.67
C GLU A 27 -2.17 4.01 -1.09
N GLY A 28 -2.67 4.55 0.00
CA GLY A 28 -3.88 4.04 0.59
C GLY A 28 -4.03 4.40 2.05
N TYR A 29 -4.71 3.52 2.78
CA TYR A 29 -5.01 3.77 4.18
C TYR A 29 -3.98 3.13 5.09
N PHE A 30 -3.74 3.81 6.21
CA PHE A 30 -2.85 3.36 7.26
C PHE A 30 -3.59 3.31 8.59
N ARG A 31 -3.13 2.44 9.46
CA ARG A 31 -3.61 2.38 10.82
C ARG A 31 -2.44 2.04 11.72
N ARG A 32 -2.15 2.90 12.70
CA ARG A 32 -1.03 2.76 13.62
C ARG A 32 0.29 2.50 12.92
N GLY A 33 0.54 3.23 11.85
CA GLY A 33 1.77 3.14 11.09
C GLY A 33 1.84 2.02 10.07
N LYS A 34 0.79 1.20 9.96
CA LYS A 34 0.77 0.04 9.05
C LYS A 34 -0.28 0.21 7.96
N CYS A 35 -0.01 -0.37 6.80
CA CYS A 35 -1.00 -0.41 5.73
C CYS A 35 -2.24 -1.15 6.21
N HIS A 36 -3.42 -0.56 6.00
CA HIS A 36 -4.67 -1.13 6.48
C HIS A 36 -5.81 -0.66 5.60
N GLY A 37 -6.81 -1.54 5.39
CA GLY A 37 -7.93 -1.20 4.52
C GLY A 37 -7.55 -1.24 3.05
N LYS A 38 -8.10 -0.35 2.25
CA LYS A 38 -7.82 -0.31 0.81
C LYS A 38 -6.50 0.37 0.53
N GLY A 39 -5.71 -0.23 -0.37
CA GLY A 39 -4.45 0.37 -0.74
C GLY A 39 -3.89 -0.18 -2.03
N ARG A 40 -2.93 0.55 -2.60
CA ARG A 40 -2.25 0.16 -3.83
C ARG A 40 -0.74 0.22 -3.60
N LEU A 41 -0.08 -0.90 -3.85
CA LEU A 41 1.36 -0.99 -3.77
C LEU A 41 1.95 -1.07 -5.17
N ILE A 42 2.88 -0.17 -5.48
CA ILE A 42 3.58 -0.15 -6.75
C ILE A 42 5.02 -0.53 -6.45
N SER A 43 5.48 -1.65 -7.00
CA SER A 43 6.86 -2.09 -6.76
C SER A 43 7.86 -1.23 -7.54
N ALA A 44 9.12 -1.31 -7.15
CA ALA A 44 10.20 -0.62 -7.86
C ALA A 44 10.28 -1.05 -9.33
N ALA A 45 9.87 -2.27 -9.65
CA ALA A 45 9.86 -2.77 -11.02
C ALA A 45 8.63 -2.32 -11.82
N GLY A 46 7.65 -1.69 -11.16
CA GLY A 46 6.43 -1.22 -11.83
C GLY A 46 5.24 -2.15 -11.74
N ASP A 47 5.34 -3.23 -10.98
CA ASP A 47 4.21 -4.11 -10.73
C ASP A 47 3.26 -3.44 -9.72
N VAL A 48 1.96 -3.68 -9.87
CA VAL A 48 0.96 -3.02 -9.02
C VAL A 48 0.08 -4.05 -8.34
N TYR A 49 -0.08 -3.92 -7.04
CA TYR A 49 -1.08 -4.67 -6.28
C TYR A 49 -2.11 -3.69 -5.74
N THR A 50 -3.39 -3.97 -5.97
CA THR A 50 -4.50 -3.17 -5.45
C THR A 50 -5.44 -4.09 -4.70
N GLY A 51 -5.77 -3.77 -3.47
CA GLY A 51 -6.67 -4.60 -2.69
C GLY A 51 -6.70 -4.23 -1.24
N ASP A 52 -7.06 -5.21 -0.41
CA ASP A 52 -7.20 -5.01 1.02
C ASP A 52 -5.93 -5.36 1.76
N TRP A 53 -5.68 -4.62 2.83
CA TRP A 53 -4.51 -4.75 3.69
C TRP A 53 -4.93 -4.84 5.14
N SER A 54 -4.19 -5.59 5.92
CA SER A 54 -4.38 -5.66 7.36
C SER A 54 -3.03 -5.76 8.04
N GLU A 55 -2.75 -4.79 8.92
CA GLU A 55 -1.52 -4.71 9.70
C GLU A 55 -0.24 -4.84 8.86
N GLY A 56 -0.21 -4.15 7.73
CA GLY A 56 0.95 -4.11 6.86
C GLY A 56 1.05 -5.27 5.88
N LYS A 57 0.07 -6.17 5.88
CA LYS A 57 0.07 -7.34 5.01
C LYS A 57 -1.14 -7.37 4.10
N VAL A 58 -0.98 -7.97 2.94
CA VAL A 58 -2.08 -8.22 2.02
C VAL A 58 -3.12 -9.10 2.71
N HIS A 59 -4.38 -8.72 2.62
CA HIS A 59 -5.48 -9.43 3.27
C HIS A 59 -6.69 -9.47 2.34
N GLY A 60 -7.37 -10.62 2.28
CA GLY A 60 -8.55 -10.75 1.45
C GLY A 60 -8.23 -10.77 -0.04
N LYS A 61 -9.12 -10.19 -0.83
CA LYS A 61 -9.01 -10.21 -2.29
C LYS A 61 -8.34 -8.95 -2.83
N GLY A 62 -7.65 -9.10 -3.94
CA GLY A 62 -7.02 -7.98 -4.61
C GLY A 62 -6.66 -8.31 -6.03
N HIS A 63 -6.08 -7.33 -6.72
CA HIS A 63 -5.62 -7.46 -8.09
C HIS A 63 -4.12 -7.23 -8.13
N TYR A 64 -3.42 -8.15 -8.76
CA TYR A 64 -1.98 -8.00 -8.97
C TYR A 64 -1.72 -7.89 -10.47
N THR A 65 -1.10 -6.80 -10.89
CA THR A 65 -0.78 -6.54 -12.29
C THR A 65 0.73 -6.47 -12.45
N VAL A 66 1.27 -7.38 -13.25
CA VAL A 66 2.69 -7.35 -13.59
C VAL A 66 2.88 -6.38 -14.76
N ARG A 67 3.88 -5.51 -14.70
CA ARG A 67 4.17 -4.55 -15.74
C ARG A 67 4.34 -5.26 -17.08
N GLY A 68 3.49 -4.90 -18.05
CA GLY A 68 3.51 -5.51 -19.37
C GLY A 68 3.09 -6.97 -19.40
N GLY A 69 2.50 -7.48 -18.34
CA GLY A 69 2.12 -8.87 -18.21
C GLY A 69 0.65 -9.05 -17.82
N PRO A 70 0.28 -10.28 -17.43
CA PRO A 70 -1.11 -10.61 -17.10
C PRO A 70 -1.53 -10.00 -15.78
N VAL A 71 -2.86 -9.95 -15.58
CA VAL A 71 -3.47 -9.52 -14.32
C VAL A 71 -3.84 -10.76 -13.52
N TYR A 72 -3.51 -10.74 -12.24
CA TYR A 72 -3.88 -11.82 -11.31
C TYR A 72 -4.91 -11.31 -10.32
N GLU A 73 -5.90 -12.13 -10.02
CA GLU A 73 -6.90 -11.86 -9.00
C GLU A 73 -6.81 -12.93 -7.91
N GLY A 74 -6.84 -12.47 -6.67
CA GLY A 74 -6.72 -13.41 -5.57
C GLY A 74 -7.54 -13.11 -4.35
#